data_8d42a3aca912d59207d849cb07bd8083
#
_entry.id   8d42a3aca912d59207d849cb07bd8083
#
_cell.length_a   1.000
_cell.length_b   1.000
_cell.length_c   1.000
_cell.angle_alpha   90.00
_cell.angle_beta   90.00
_cell.angle_gamma   90.00
#
_symmetry.space_group_name_H-M   'P 1'
#
loop_
_entity.id
_entity.type
_entity.pdbx_description
1 polymer ?
#
loop_
_entity_poly.entity_id
_entity_poly.type
_entity_poly.pdbx_seq_one_letter_code
_entity_poly.pdbx_strand_id
1 'polypeptide(L)'
;MSKLNLSVAVGDYDRARPIVDGRVQIDGVEPTCMVLSPEEIFFRAFRHAEFDICELSLSSFTVKTANDDCPYVGVPAFLSRAFRHTSLYVRTDRIRSPADLKGKRIGVAEYQLTANVWVRAILQEHGVEPEDVTWVRGGLEQPGRPEKIALKLPDAIRIETAPEDKSLSQLLLDGEIEAIITPRMPSCHGAENNVGWLFPDPTAAAMDWYERTQIFPIMHIVGVRKELAEAHPWLPGAVLKAMTEAKTLALAQLADTSATKVTLPFVEEQLARARDLMGEDFWSYGIAANRPTLDAFLQQHHAQGLSSRRLTPEELFHPSTHEAFLI
;
A
#
# COMPACT_ATOMS: atom_id res chain seq x y z
N MET A 1 -30.48 0.00 -20.70
CA MET A 1 -30.50 0.63 -19.36
C MET A 1 -29.63 1.87 -19.42
N SER A 2 -30.01 2.94 -18.73
CA SER A 2 -29.14 4.12 -18.63
C SER A 2 -27.89 3.76 -17.80
N LYS A 3 -26.71 4.23 -18.24
CA LYS A 3 -25.48 4.08 -17.45
C LYS A 3 -25.57 4.87 -16.14
N LEU A 4 -24.90 4.39 -15.11
CA LEU A 4 -24.72 5.13 -13.85
C LEU A 4 -23.62 6.17 -14.02
N ASN A 5 -23.89 7.43 -13.70
CA ASN A 5 -22.86 8.46 -13.64
C ASN A 5 -22.15 8.39 -12.29
N LEU A 6 -20.91 7.91 -12.29
CA LEU A 6 -20.14 7.66 -11.06
C LEU A 6 -18.79 8.36 -11.09
N SER A 7 -18.37 8.88 -9.94
CA SER A 7 -17.04 9.39 -9.71
C SER A 7 -16.03 8.25 -9.51
N VAL A 8 -14.86 8.32 -10.18
CA VAL A 8 -13.78 7.35 -10.10
C VAL A 8 -12.48 8.07 -9.75
N ALA A 9 -11.95 7.89 -8.53
CA ALA A 9 -10.73 8.51 -8.07
C ALA A 9 -9.59 7.50 -7.94
N VAL A 10 -8.53 7.66 -8.71
CA VAL A 10 -7.35 6.78 -8.75
C VAL A 10 -6.06 7.56 -8.87
N GLY A 11 -4.94 6.95 -8.47
CA GLY A 11 -3.62 7.49 -8.74
C GLY A 11 -3.24 7.41 -10.23
N ASP A 12 -2.22 8.16 -10.62
CA ASP A 12 -1.68 8.16 -11.99
C ASP A 12 -0.81 6.92 -12.24
N TYR A 13 -1.46 5.81 -12.54
CA TYR A 13 -0.80 4.53 -12.81
C TYR A 13 -1.04 4.09 -14.26
N ASP A 14 -0.04 3.45 -14.88
CA ASP A 14 -0.17 2.82 -16.19
C ASP A 14 -1.36 1.85 -16.27
N ARG A 15 -1.56 1.05 -15.22
CA ARG A 15 -2.64 0.04 -15.05
C ARG A 15 -4.03 0.61 -14.72
N ALA A 16 -4.13 1.91 -14.42
CA ALA A 16 -5.42 2.60 -14.24
C ALA A 16 -5.74 3.53 -15.41
N ARG A 17 -4.70 3.98 -16.11
CA ARG A 17 -4.81 4.95 -17.20
C ARG A 17 -5.78 4.55 -18.32
N PRO A 18 -5.89 3.26 -18.76
CA PRO A 18 -6.86 2.86 -19.76
C PRO A 18 -8.32 3.11 -19.37
N ILE A 19 -8.64 3.15 -18.07
CA ILE A 19 -9.98 3.56 -17.61
C ILE A 19 -10.10 5.08 -17.65
N VAL A 20 -9.07 5.80 -17.19
CA VAL A 20 -9.07 7.27 -17.15
C VAL A 20 -9.21 7.90 -18.53
N ASP A 21 -8.56 7.32 -19.55
CA ASP A 21 -8.58 7.82 -20.92
C ASP A 21 -9.68 7.17 -21.81
N GLY A 22 -10.51 6.30 -21.23
CA GLY A 22 -11.68 5.71 -21.89
C GLY A 22 -11.39 4.53 -22.83
N ARG A 23 -10.14 4.03 -22.89
CA ARG A 23 -9.80 2.81 -23.66
C ARG A 23 -10.44 1.56 -23.07
N VAL A 24 -10.65 1.54 -21.77
CA VAL A 24 -11.40 0.51 -21.05
C VAL A 24 -12.60 1.16 -20.37
N GLN A 25 -13.77 0.55 -20.52
CA GLN A 25 -15.01 1.03 -19.91
C GLN A 25 -15.44 0.11 -18.76
N ILE A 26 -16.00 0.68 -17.70
CA ILE A 26 -16.68 -0.09 -16.65
C ILE A 26 -18.11 -0.36 -17.14
N ASP A 27 -18.48 -1.63 -17.30
CA ASP A 27 -19.79 -2.02 -17.80
C ASP A 27 -20.91 -1.35 -16.99
N GLY A 28 -21.84 -0.71 -17.66
CA GLY A 28 -22.98 -0.03 -17.03
C GLY A 28 -22.69 1.31 -16.35
N VAL A 29 -21.44 1.81 -16.44
CA VAL A 29 -21.00 3.08 -15.82
C VAL A 29 -20.59 4.10 -16.86
N GLU A 30 -20.93 5.36 -16.62
CA GLU A 30 -20.34 6.55 -17.26
C GLU A 30 -19.45 7.23 -16.22
N PRO A 31 -18.11 7.02 -16.28
CA PRO A 31 -17.22 7.47 -15.21
C PRO A 31 -16.83 8.93 -15.36
N THR A 32 -16.85 9.68 -14.25
CA THR A 32 -16.10 10.94 -14.09
C THR A 32 -14.79 10.63 -13.39
N CYS A 33 -13.70 10.49 -14.17
CA CYS A 33 -12.41 10.10 -13.63
C CYS A 33 -11.65 11.30 -13.04
N MET A 34 -11.06 11.09 -11.85
CA MET A 34 -10.18 12.04 -11.17
C MET A 34 -8.85 11.35 -10.87
N VAL A 35 -7.77 11.93 -11.38
CA VAL A 35 -6.40 11.49 -11.08
C VAL A 35 -5.86 12.38 -9.97
N LEU A 36 -5.71 11.79 -8.79
CA LEU A 36 -5.31 12.49 -7.57
C LEU A 36 -4.15 11.77 -6.88
N SER A 37 -3.51 12.43 -5.94
CA SER A 37 -2.52 11.75 -5.10
C SER A 37 -3.21 10.73 -4.17
N PRO A 38 -2.61 9.54 -3.94
CA PRO A 38 -3.22 8.53 -3.07
C PRO A 38 -3.57 9.06 -1.68
N GLU A 39 -2.74 9.92 -1.10
CA GLU A 39 -3.00 10.50 0.23
C GLU A 39 -4.26 11.36 0.25
N GLU A 40 -4.47 12.16 -0.79
CA GLU A 40 -5.67 12.99 -0.94
C GLU A 40 -6.91 12.11 -1.12
N ILE A 41 -6.83 11.08 -1.99
CA ILE A 41 -7.94 10.14 -2.19
C ILE A 41 -8.32 9.50 -0.86
N PHE A 42 -7.35 8.97 -0.11
CA PHE A 42 -7.62 8.27 1.15
C PHE A 42 -8.24 9.18 2.21
N PHE A 43 -7.75 10.42 2.29
CA PHE A 43 -8.28 11.39 3.24
C PHE A 43 -9.74 11.71 2.96
N ARG A 44 -10.09 12.00 1.69
CA ARG A 44 -11.45 12.34 1.25
C ARG A 44 -12.38 11.13 1.32
N ALA A 45 -11.89 9.95 0.94
CA ALA A 45 -12.66 8.71 1.00
C ALA A 45 -13.02 8.33 2.44
N PHE A 46 -12.03 8.24 3.35
CA PHE A 46 -12.29 7.76 4.71
C PHE A 46 -12.97 8.77 5.62
N ARG A 47 -12.83 10.07 5.37
CA ARG A 47 -13.48 11.11 6.17
C ARG A 47 -14.85 11.53 5.63
N HIS A 48 -15.03 11.52 4.32
CA HIS A 48 -16.18 12.14 3.68
C HIS A 48 -16.97 11.18 2.79
N ALA A 49 -16.48 9.95 2.54
CA ALA A 49 -17.04 9.01 1.56
C ALA A 49 -17.34 9.67 0.19
N GLU A 50 -16.41 10.56 -0.24
CA GLU A 50 -16.68 11.51 -1.31
C GLU A 50 -16.79 10.87 -2.70
N PHE A 51 -16.10 9.75 -2.93
CA PHE A 51 -16.03 9.10 -4.22
C PHE A 51 -16.94 7.87 -4.28
N ASP A 52 -17.47 7.57 -5.46
CA ASP A 52 -18.29 6.38 -5.68
C ASP A 52 -17.42 5.12 -5.84
N ILE A 53 -16.33 5.26 -6.61
CA ILE A 53 -15.31 4.23 -6.82
C ILE A 53 -13.97 4.89 -6.57
N CYS A 54 -13.11 4.33 -5.73
CA CYS A 54 -11.81 4.94 -5.48
C CYS A 54 -10.74 3.96 -5.02
N GLU A 55 -9.50 4.40 -5.15
CA GLU A 55 -8.35 3.75 -4.55
C GLU A 55 -8.36 3.94 -3.04
N LEU A 56 -8.02 2.87 -2.29
CA LEU A 56 -8.01 2.87 -0.82
C LEU A 56 -6.71 2.25 -0.28
N SER A 57 -6.20 2.82 0.82
CA SER A 57 -5.14 2.20 1.61
C SER A 57 -5.64 0.90 2.21
N LEU A 58 -4.95 -0.23 1.95
CA LEU A 58 -5.37 -1.54 2.45
C LEU A 58 -5.48 -1.56 3.98
N SER A 59 -4.50 -0.99 4.70
CA SER A 59 -4.53 -1.00 6.16
C SER A 59 -5.66 -0.14 6.74
N SER A 60 -5.84 1.10 6.25
CA SER A 60 -6.93 1.95 6.72
C SER A 60 -8.30 1.35 6.42
N PHE A 61 -8.43 0.70 5.26
CA PHE A 61 -9.63 -0.05 4.89
C PHE A 61 -9.89 -1.22 5.84
N THR A 62 -8.84 -1.99 6.17
CA THR A 62 -8.93 -3.12 7.10
C THR A 62 -9.33 -2.67 8.52
N VAL A 63 -8.76 -1.55 9.04
CA VAL A 63 -9.16 -0.95 10.32
C VAL A 63 -10.66 -0.64 10.33
N LYS A 64 -11.11 0.07 9.29
CA LYS A 64 -12.51 0.48 9.15
C LYS A 64 -13.47 -0.70 9.01
N THR A 65 -13.08 -1.72 8.24
CA THR A 65 -13.87 -2.94 8.07
C THR A 65 -13.96 -3.73 9.38
N ALA A 66 -12.86 -3.85 10.12
CA ALA A 66 -12.86 -4.53 11.41
C ALA A 66 -13.72 -3.84 12.49
N ASN A 67 -13.97 -2.56 12.33
CA ASN A 67 -14.82 -1.74 13.20
C ASN A 67 -16.25 -1.59 12.69
N ASP A 68 -16.62 -2.23 11.57
CA ASP A 68 -17.94 -2.17 10.92
C ASP A 68 -18.37 -0.73 10.53
N ASP A 69 -17.40 0.19 10.34
CA ASP A 69 -17.64 1.61 10.02
C ASP A 69 -17.06 2.02 8.65
N CYS A 70 -16.75 1.06 7.78
CA CYS A 70 -16.23 1.35 6.45
C CYS A 70 -17.34 1.75 5.50
N PRO A 71 -17.28 2.93 4.83
CA PRO A 71 -18.25 3.35 3.85
C PRO A 71 -18.09 2.69 2.48
N TYR A 72 -17.08 1.84 2.32
CA TYR A 72 -16.75 1.14 1.08
C TYR A 72 -16.76 -0.38 1.26
N VAL A 73 -17.04 -1.09 0.18
CA VAL A 73 -16.72 -2.52 0.03
C VAL A 73 -15.51 -2.67 -0.88
N GLY A 74 -14.64 -3.62 -0.59
CA GLY A 74 -13.41 -3.83 -1.36
C GLY A 74 -13.66 -4.55 -2.69
N VAL A 75 -12.83 -4.22 -3.66
CA VAL A 75 -12.64 -4.94 -4.93
C VAL A 75 -11.18 -5.39 -4.98
N PRO A 76 -10.88 -6.68 -5.25
CA PRO A 76 -9.52 -7.22 -5.21
C PRO A 76 -8.70 -6.85 -6.47
N ALA A 77 -8.73 -5.58 -6.85
CA ALA A 77 -7.86 -4.95 -7.82
C ALA A 77 -6.78 -4.16 -7.05
N PHE A 78 -5.52 -4.58 -7.17
CA PHE A 78 -4.42 -4.07 -6.36
C PHE A 78 -3.62 -3.01 -7.12
N LEU A 79 -4.09 -1.76 -7.01
CA LEU A 79 -3.52 -0.64 -7.77
C LEU A 79 -2.10 -0.28 -7.33
N SER A 80 -1.72 -0.59 -6.11
CA SER A 80 -0.35 -0.35 -5.64
C SER A 80 0.21 -1.57 -4.92
N ARG A 81 1.39 -1.99 -5.36
CA ARG A 81 2.24 -3.00 -4.72
C ARG A 81 3.66 -2.50 -4.65
N ALA A 82 4.38 -2.81 -3.59
CA ALA A 82 5.80 -2.50 -3.49
C ALA A 82 6.47 -3.32 -2.40
N PHE A 83 7.64 -3.85 -2.70
CA PHE A 83 8.57 -4.32 -1.67
C PHE A 83 9.00 -3.15 -0.80
N ARG A 84 8.99 -3.33 0.53
CA ARG A 84 9.20 -2.24 1.49
C ARG A 84 10.59 -2.22 2.12
N HIS A 85 11.52 -3.01 1.62
CA HIS A 85 12.94 -2.93 1.99
C HIS A 85 13.55 -1.55 1.67
N THR A 86 13.02 -0.83 0.67
CA THR A 86 13.38 0.55 0.34
C THR A 86 12.73 1.60 1.24
N SER A 87 11.85 1.21 2.15
CA SER A 87 11.07 2.15 2.98
C SER A 87 11.61 2.32 4.39
N LEU A 88 12.73 1.68 4.72
CA LEU A 88 13.35 1.76 6.04
C LEU A 88 14.71 2.45 5.95
N TYR A 89 14.75 3.71 6.41
CA TYR A 89 15.93 4.56 6.43
C TYR A 89 16.47 4.63 7.86
N VAL A 90 17.79 4.54 8.00
CA VAL A 90 18.47 4.46 9.31
C VAL A 90 19.67 5.37 9.38
N ARG A 91 20.08 5.69 10.60
CA ARG A 91 21.41 6.22 10.90
C ARG A 91 22.45 5.13 10.69
N THR A 92 23.19 5.18 9.58
CA THR A 92 24.17 4.15 9.18
C THR A 92 25.41 4.13 10.07
N ASP A 93 25.68 5.18 10.83
CA ASP A 93 26.71 5.25 11.85
C ASP A 93 26.35 4.50 13.14
N ARG A 94 25.05 4.17 13.36
CA ARG A 94 24.53 3.54 14.59
C ARG A 94 23.82 2.22 14.34
N ILE A 95 23.14 2.06 13.22
CA ILE A 95 22.31 0.91 12.89
C ILE A 95 22.92 0.19 11.68
N ARG A 96 23.24 -1.09 11.83
CA ARG A 96 23.88 -1.92 10.80
C ARG A 96 23.04 -3.14 10.45
N SER A 97 22.12 -3.52 11.33
CA SER A 97 21.23 -4.66 11.17
C SER A 97 19.84 -4.36 11.74
N PRO A 98 18.79 -5.09 11.32
CA PRO A 98 17.46 -4.93 11.90
C PRO A 98 17.44 -5.10 13.43
N ALA A 99 18.25 -6.01 13.98
CA ALA A 99 18.30 -6.28 15.43
C ALA A 99 18.76 -5.05 16.25
N ASP A 100 19.55 -4.15 15.66
CA ASP A 100 20.02 -2.92 16.32
C ASP A 100 18.88 -1.94 16.62
N LEU A 101 17.71 -2.13 16.00
CA LEU A 101 16.52 -1.29 16.20
C LEU A 101 15.77 -1.60 17.52
N LYS A 102 16.09 -2.69 18.23
CA LYS A 102 15.50 -2.95 19.54
C LYS A 102 15.82 -1.85 20.54
N GLY A 103 14.79 -1.38 21.25
CA GLY A 103 14.89 -0.28 22.20
C GLY A 103 15.09 1.10 21.56
N LYS A 104 15.03 1.22 20.24
CA LYS A 104 15.25 2.47 19.52
C LYS A 104 13.96 3.23 19.25
N ARG A 105 14.12 4.47 18.79
CA ARG A 105 13.04 5.36 18.37
C ARG A 105 12.97 5.36 16.85
N ILE A 106 11.79 5.02 16.29
CA ILE A 106 11.56 4.94 14.85
C ILE A 106 10.45 5.92 14.45
N GLY A 107 10.75 6.82 13.51
CA GLY A 107 9.82 7.77 12.96
C GLY A 107 8.82 7.13 11.99
N VAL A 108 7.54 7.49 12.12
CA VAL A 108 6.45 7.08 11.22
C VAL A 108 5.50 8.25 11.01
N ALA A 109 5.00 8.40 9.78
CA ALA A 109 3.99 9.44 9.53
C ALA A 109 2.65 9.13 10.22
N GLU A 110 2.22 7.88 10.15
CA GLU A 110 1.04 7.33 10.81
C GLU A 110 1.30 5.84 11.10
N TYR A 111 0.93 5.34 12.27
CA TYR A 111 1.20 3.94 12.64
C TYR A 111 0.53 2.93 11.70
N GLN A 112 -0.68 3.22 11.22
CA GLN A 112 -1.50 2.34 10.37
C GLN A 112 -1.15 2.38 8.88
N LEU A 113 -0.15 3.13 8.42
CA LEU A 113 0.21 3.09 6.99
C LEU A 113 0.49 1.64 6.55
N THR A 114 -0.07 1.23 5.41
CA THR A 114 0.12 -0.14 4.89
C THR A 114 1.61 -0.48 4.72
N ALA A 115 2.43 0.49 4.28
CA ALA A 115 3.87 0.32 4.20
C ALA A 115 4.48 -0.03 5.57
N ASN A 116 4.01 0.59 6.65
CA ASN A 116 4.51 0.36 8.01
C ASN A 116 4.13 -1.03 8.52
N VAL A 117 2.95 -1.54 8.15
CA VAL A 117 2.55 -2.93 8.48
C VAL A 117 3.54 -3.91 7.89
N TRP A 118 3.86 -3.75 6.61
CA TRP A 118 4.81 -4.62 5.92
C TRP A 118 6.25 -4.48 6.43
N VAL A 119 6.71 -3.26 6.72
CA VAL A 119 8.06 -3.07 7.29
C VAL A 119 8.14 -3.70 8.68
N ARG A 120 7.12 -3.55 9.53
CA ARG A 120 7.10 -4.24 10.83
C ARG A 120 7.12 -5.76 10.68
N ALA A 121 6.39 -6.30 9.68
CA ALA A 121 6.45 -7.74 9.39
C ALA A 121 7.88 -8.19 9.00
N ILE A 122 8.59 -7.40 8.19
CA ILE A 122 10.00 -7.65 7.86
C ILE A 122 10.86 -7.58 9.11
N LEU A 123 10.68 -6.59 9.98
CA LEU A 123 11.45 -6.45 11.22
C LEU A 123 11.21 -7.61 12.18
N GLN A 124 9.98 -8.13 12.26
CA GLN A 124 9.64 -9.31 13.10
C GLN A 124 10.37 -10.57 12.65
N GLU A 125 10.62 -10.78 11.35
CA GLU A 125 11.46 -11.89 10.87
C GLU A 125 12.91 -11.81 11.44
N HIS A 126 13.34 -10.61 11.81
CA HIS A 126 14.64 -10.36 12.47
C HIS A 126 14.53 -10.22 13.99
N GLY A 127 13.39 -10.62 14.55
CA GLY A 127 13.16 -10.64 16.01
C GLY A 127 12.93 -9.26 16.63
N VAL A 128 12.54 -8.25 15.85
CA VAL A 128 12.18 -6.92 16.36
C VAL A 128 10.66 -6.78 16.34
N GLU A 129 10.06 -6.89 17.52
CA GLU A 129 8.61 -6.78 17.69
C GLU A 129 8.17 -5.30 17.77
N PRO A 130 6.91 -4.98 17.44
CA PRO A 130 6.38 -3.61 17.53
C PRO A 130 6.54 -2.98 18.93
N GLU A 131 6.50 -3.78 19.99
CA GLU A 131 6.65 -3.38 21.39
C GLU A 131 8.11 -3.11 21.79
N ASP A 132 9.07 -3.64 21.02
CA ASP A 132 10.51 -3.42 21.26
C ASP A 132 10.94 -1.99 20.91
N VAL A 133 10.09 -1.22 20.24
CA VAL A 133 10.41 0.08 19.63
C VAL A 133 9.54 1.18 20.23
N THR A 134 10.05 2.40 20.27
CA THR A 134 9.23 3.59 20.48
C THR A 134 8.94 4.26 19.14
N TRP A 135 7.67 4.33 18.77
CA TRP A 135 7.22 4.92 17.51
C TRP A 135 7.05 6.42 17.66
N VAL A 136 7.76 7.22 16.85
CA VAL A 136 7.66 8.68 16.88
C VAL A 136 6.83 9.13 15.68
N ARG A 137 5.59 9.60 15.94
CA ARG A 137 4.67 10.05 14.91
C ARG A 137 4.92 11.51 14.56
N GLY A 138 5.07 11.80 13.26
CA GLY A 138 5.26 13.18 12.78
C GLY A 138 5.20 13.27 11.25
N GLY A 139 5.24 14.50 10.74
CA GLY A 139 5.38 14.71 9.30
C GLY A 139 6.79 14.43 8.81
N LEU A 140 6.93 13.91 7.60
CA LEU A 140 8.23 13.53 7.05
C LEU A 140 9.16 14.75 6.87
N GLU A 141 8.69 15.76 6.13
CA GLU A 141 9.48 16.96 5.78
C GLU A 141 8.97 18.22 6.46
N GLN A 142 7.74 18.20 6.95
CA GLN A 142 7.12 19.31 7.65
C GLN A 142 6.64 18.86 9.03
N PRO A 143 6.76 19.69 10.06
CA PRO A 143 6.24 19.38 11.38
C PRO A 143 4.73 19.13 11.37
N GLY A 144 4.28 18.28 12.29
CA GLY A 144 2.88 17.96 12.48
C GLY A 144 2.32 17.06 11.37
N ARG A 145 1.41 16.18 11.72
CA ARG A 145 0.60 15.40 10.79
C ARG A 145 -0.65 14.90 11.49
N PRO A 146 -1.85 15.32 11.05
CA PRO A 146 -3.09 14.77 11.58
C PRO A 146 -3.27 13.32 11.11
N GLU A 147 -3.75 12.44 11.99
CA GLU A 147 -4.13 11.08 11.61
C GLU A 147 -5.42 11.09 10.76
N LYS A 148 -5.44 10.22 9.73
CA LYS A 148 -6.63 10.05 8.88
C LYS A 148 -7.77 9.37 9.61
N ILE A 149 -7.43 8.39 10.45
CA ILE A 149 -8.38 7.58 11.21
C ILE A 149 -7.88 7.43 12.64
N ALA A 150 -8.81 7.40 13.60
CA ALA A 150 -8.48 7.11 14.99
C ALA A 150 -8.10 5.65 15.18
N LEU A 151 -7.08 5.40 15.97
CA LEU A 151 -6.61 4.06 16.33
C LEU A 151 -6.85 3.78 17.82
N LYS A 152 -7.15 2.51 18.12
CA LYS A 152 -7.11 1.97 19.48
C LYS A 152 -6.05 0.88 19.49
N LEU A 153 -4.87 1.22 19.98
CA LEU A 153 -3.74 0.31 20.03
C LEU A 153 -3.60 -0.33 21.42
N PRO A 154 -3.00 -1.53 21.52
CA PRO A 154 -2.61 -2.12 22.80
C PRO A 154 -1.66 -1.21 23.57
N ASP A 155 -1.74 -1.20 24.90
CA ASP A 155 -0.89 -0.38 25.78
C ASP A 155 0.61 -0.69 25.64
N ALA A 156 0.96 -1.87 25.18
CA ALA A 156 2.34 -2.27 24.91
C ALA A 156 2.97 -1.50 23.75
N ILE A 157 2.18 -0.97 22.83
CA ILE A 157 2.65 -0.17 21.68
C ILE A 157 2.89 1.28 22.13
N ARG A 158 4.15 1.67 22.18
CA ARG A 158 4.55 3.02 22.61
C ARG A 158 4.59 3.96 21.43
N ILE A 159 3.70 4.96 21.43
CA ILE A 159 3.69 6.02 20.41
C ILE A 159 3.90 7.38 21.09
N GLU A 160 4.90 8.11 20.62
CA GLU A 160 5.18 9.49 20.96
C GLU A 160 4.82 10.41 19.77
N THR A 161 4.43 11.64 20.05
CA THR A 161 4.30 12.65 19.00
C THR A 161 5.62 13.41 18.87
N ALA A 162 6.09 13.60 17.63
CA ALA A 162 7.25 14.42 17.35
C ALA A 162 7.05 15.85 17.86
N PRO A 163 8.11 16.58 18.24
CA PRO A 163 8.04 17.99 18.59
C PRO A 163 7.33 18.82 17.51
N GLU A 164 6.57 19.84 17.92
CA GLU A 164 5.77 20.66 17.00
C GLU A 164 6.59 21.48 16.00
N ASP A 165 7.87 21.66 16.25
CA ASP A 165 8.81 22.42 15.44
C ASP A 165 9.74 21.56 14.57
N LYS A 166 9.69 20.22 14.70
CA LYS A 166 10.60 19.31 13.98
C LYS A 166 9.86 18.32 13.08
N SER A 167 10.42 18.10 11.89
CA SER A 167 10.03 17.00 11.00
C SER A 167 10.77 15.72 11.37
N LEU A 168 10.28 14.56 10.88
CA LEU A 168 10.97 13.29 11.06
C LEU A 168 12.34 13.28 10.39
N SER A 169 12.48 13.91 9.20
CA SER A 169 13.77 14.05 8.52
C SER A 169 14.77 14.82 9.38
N GLN A 170 14.33 15.89 10.06
CA GLN A 170 15.19 16.65 10.96
C GLN A 170 15.56 15.83 12.20
N LEU A 171 14.62 15.11 12.81
CA LEU A 171 14.89 14.25 13.98
C LEU A 171 15.91 13.14 13.65
N LEU A 172 15.82 12.55 12.44
CA LEU A 172 16.79 11.55 11.99
C LEU A 172 18.16 12.17 11.76
N LEU A 173 18.23 13.34 11.13
CA LEU A 173 19.46 14.06 10.89
C LEU A 173 20.16 14.44 12.20
N ASP A 174 19.41 14.96 13.17
CA ASP A 174 19.91 15.32 14.51
C ASP A 174 20.28 14.09 15.36
N GLY A 175 19.84 12.88 14.95
CA GLY A 175 20.06 11.64 15.68
C GLY A 175 19.20 11.51 16.95
N GLU A 176 18.06 12.18 16.98
CA GLU A 176 17.04 12.05 18.02
C GLU A 176 16.13 10.83 17.81
N ILE A 177 16.08 10.34 16.58
CA ILE A 177 15.54 9.02 16.21
C ILE A 177 16.60 8.26 15.40
N GLU A 178 16.53 6.94 15.40
CA GLU A 178 17.53 6.10 14.74
C GLU A 178 17.10 5.62 13.36
N ALA A 179 15.78 5.66 13.09
CA ALA A 179 15.23 5.23 11.81
C ALA A 179 13.93 5.97 11.46
N ILE A 180 13.55 5.92 10.19
CA ILE A 180 12.24 6.34 9.67
C ILE A 180 11.69 5.24 8.78
N ILE A 181 10.41 4.89 8.95
CA ILE A 181 9.68 4.10 7.97
C ILE A 181 8.83 5.04 7.12
N THR A 182 9.16 5.12 5.84
CA THR A 182 8.46 5.99 4.89
C THR A 182 8.50 5.42 3.47
N PRO A 183 7.42 5.49 2.70
CA PRO A 183 7.42 5.12 1.28
C PRO A 183 8.14 6.17 0.39
N ARG A 184 8.38 7.37 0.91
CA ARG A 184 9.10 8.46 0.22
C ARG A 184 10.50 8.58 0.79
N MET A 185 11.47 8.83 -0.08
CA MET A 185 12.84 9.11 0.36
C MET A 185 12.86 10.40 1.19
N PRO A 186 13.39 10.36 2.43
CA PRO A 186 13.53 11.57 3.24
C PRO A 186 14.62 12.49 2.67
N SER A 187 14.43 13.79 2.81
CA SER A 187 15.37 14.81 2.31
C SER A 187 16.77 14.69 2.94
N CYS A 188 16.87 14.12 4.13
CA CYS A 188 18.13 13.87 4.82
C CYS A 188 18.89 12.63 4.33
N HIS A 189 18.33 11.84 3.38
CA HIS A 189 19.01 10.66 2.83
C HIS A 189 20.31 11.08 2.11
N GLY A 190 21.42 10.44 2.48
CA GLY A 190 22.72 10.66 1.88
C GLY A 190 23.85 10.20 2.80
N ALA A 191 24.97 9.76 2.19
CA ALA A 191 26.13 9.30 2.93
C ALA A 191 26.77 10.41 3.79
N GLU A 192 26.69 11.65 3.32
CA GLU A 192 27.17 12.85 4.02
C GLU A 192 26.42 13.10 5.34
N ASN A 193 25.18 12.61 5.43
CA ASN A 193 24.32 12.73 6.62
C ASN A 193 24.35 11.47 7.49
N ASN A 194 25.10 10.43 7.11
CA ASN A 194 25.02 9.09 7.69
C ASN A 194 23.59 8.53 7.70
N VAL A 195 22.81 8.80 6.66
CA VAL A 195 21.45 8.30 6.48
C VAL A 195 21.37 7.47 5.21
N GLY A 196 20.94 6.23 5.35
CA GLY A 196 20.83 5.28 4.24
C GLY A 196 19.75 4.23 4.48
N TRP A 197 19.57 3.32 3.53
CA TRP A 197 18.71 2.17 3.72
C TRP A 197 19.27 1.21 4.76
N LEU A 198 18.41 0.61 5.56
CA LEU A 198 18.82 -0.47 6.47
C LEU A 198 19.39 -1.68 5.70
N PHE A 199 18.79 -1.99 4.57
CA PHE A 199 19.28 -3.03 3.65
C PHE A 199 20.15 -2.34 2.58
N PRO A 200 21.48 -2.53 2.57
CA PRO A 200 22.36 -1.83 1.63
C PRO A 200 22.02 -2.10 0.15
N ASP A 201 21.58 -3.32 -0.17
CA ASP A 201 20.96 -3.68 -1.45
C ASP A 201 19.50 -4.08 -1.19
N PRO A 202 18.56 -3.13 -1.19
CA PRO A 202 17.17 -3.42 -0.90
C PRO A 202 16.49 -4.24 -1.99
N THR A 203 17.02 -4.23 -3.23
CA THR A 203 16.51 -5.06 -4.32
C THR A 203 16.86 -6.52 -4.08
N ALA A 204 18.11 -6.83 -3.76
CA ALA A 204 18.54 -8.19 -3.44
C ALA A 204 17.79 -8.72 -2.20
N ALA A 205 17.64 -7.91 -1.16
CA ALA A 205 16.88 -8.28 0.05
C ALA A 205 15.40 -8.56 -0.26
N ALA A 206 14.78 -7.76 -1.14
CA ALA A 206 13.39 -7.96 -1.55
C ALA A 206 13.21 -9.23 -2.39
N MET A 207 14.17 -9.54 -3.25
CA MET A 207 14.13 -10.77 -4.06
C MET A 207 14.28 -12.01 -3.20
N ASP A 208 15.28 -12.05 -2.29
CA ASP A 208 15.45 -13.12 -1.31
C ASP A 208 14.18 -13.32 -0.46
N TRP A 209 13.61 -12.22 0.00
CA TRP A 209 12.38 -12.26 0.78
C TRP A 209 11.22 -12.86 -0.04
N TYR A 210 11.06 -12.45 -1.31
CA TYR A 210 10.03 -13.01 -2.20
C TYR A 210 10.26 -14.51 -2.48
N GLU A 211 11.49 -14.93 -2.74
CA GLU A 211 11.81 -16.35 -2.96
C GLU A 211 11.39 -17.24 -1.79
N ARG A 212 11.60 -16.75 -0.56
CA ARG A 212 11.24 -17.47 0.68
C ARG A 212 9.74 -17.43 0.99
N THR A 213 9.06 -16.32 0.72
CA THR A 213 7.70 -16.07 1.22
C THR A 213 6.63 -16.13 0.15
N GLN A 214 7.00 -15.93 -1.11
CA GLN A 214 6.08 -15.76 -2.25
C GLN A 214 5.10 -14.59 -2.04
N ILE A 215 5.45 -13.60 -1.22
CA ILE A 215 4.64 -12.44 -0.92
C ILE A 215 5.11 -11.24 -1.72
N PHE A 216 4.24 -10.68 -2.55
CA PHE A 216 4.42 -9.35 -3.14
C PHE A 216 3.47 -8.38 -2.43
N PRO A 217 3.99 -7.49 -1.57
CA PRO A 217 3.18 -6.67 -0.68
C PRO A 217 2.15 -5.81 -1.40
N ILE A 218 0.88 -5.96 -1.04
CA ILE A 218 -0.24 -5.15 -1.51
C ILE A 218 -0.31 -3.90 -0.64
N MET A 219 -0.39 -2.71 -1.29
CA MET A 219 -0.50 -1.43 -0.61
C MET A 219 -1.92 -0.86 -0.68
N HIS A 220 -2.49 -0.86 -1.89
CA HIS A 220 -3.77 -0.22 -2.14
C HIS A 220 -4.69 -1.16 -2.92
N ILE A 221 -5.98 -1.06 -2.62
CA ILE A 221 -7.07 -1.76 -3.27
C ILE A 221 -8.02 -0.76 -3.93
N VAL A 222 -9.00 -1.25 -4.67
CA VAL A 222 -10.14 -0.44 -5.12
C VAL A 222 -11.32 -0.65 -4.17
N GLY A 223 -12.06 0.41 -3.88
CA GLY A 223 -13.32 0.37 -3.14
C GLY A 223 -14.48 0.90 -3.97
N VAL A 224 -15.65 0.32 -3.76
CA VAL A 224 -16.94 0.82 -4.26
C VAL A 224 -17.76 1.24 -3.05
N ARG A 225 -18.43 2.39 -3.12
CA ARG A 225 -19.25 2.89 -2.00
C ARG A 225 -20.32 1.85 -1.64
N LYS A 226 -20.43 1.56 -0.34
CA LYS A 226 -21.23 0.46 0.18
C LYS A 226 -22.70 0.52 -0.28
N GLU A 227 -23.30 1.71 -0.20
CA GLU A 227 -24.69 1.95 -0.66
C GLU A 227 -24.89 1.65 -2.14
N LEU A 228 -23.89 1.96 -2.97
CA LEU A 228 -23.92 1.65 -4.41
C LEU A 228 -23.79 0.15 -4.68
N ALA A 229 -22.91 -0.53 -3.95
CA ALA A 229 -22.76 -1.98 -4.07
C ALA A 229 -24.02 -2.73 -3.61
N GLU A 230 -24.72 -2.23 -2.59
CA GLU A 230 -26.00 -2.75 -2.13
C GLU A 230 -27.13 -2.52 -3.16
N ALA A 231 -27.19 -1.32 -3.75
CA ALA A 231 -28.19 -1.00 -4.79
C ALA A 231 -27.86 -1.68 -6.14
N HIS A 232 -26.61 -1.94 -6.42
CA HIS A 232 -26.09 -2.47 -7.68
C HIS A 232 -25.07 -3.60 -7.43
N PRO A 233 -25.47 -4.82 -7.01
CA PRO A 233 -24.55 -5.90 -6.63
C PRO A 233 -23.62 -6.38 -7.74
N TRP A 234 -23.89 -6.04 -8.99
CA TRP A 234 -23.06 -6.32 -10.15
C TRP A 234 -21.85 -5.36 -10.27
N LEU A 235 -21.95 -4.16 -9.69
CA LEU A 235 -20.97 -3.06 -9.89
C LEU A 235 -19.56 -3.42 -9.45
N PRO A 236 -19.31 -4.02 -8.26
CA PRO A 236 -17.95 -4.40 -7.86
C PRO A 236 -17.30 -5.40 -8.83
N GLY A 237 -18.08 -6.35 -9.36
CA GLY A 237 -17.61 -7.28 -10.39
C GLY A 237 -17.26 -6.59 -11.70
N ALA A 238 -18.08 -5.63 -12.18
CA ALA A 238 -17.79 -4.84 -13.37
C ALA A 238 -16.51 -3.98 -13.19
N VAL A 239 -16.30 -3.43 -11.99
CA VAL A 239 -15.08 -2.69 -11.65
C VAL A 239 -13.85 -3.60 -11.69
N LEU A 240 -13.93 -4.81 -11.09
CA LEU A 240 -12.81 -5.77 -11.14
C LEU A 240 -12.45 -6.16 -12.56
N LYS A 241 -13.45 -6.43 -13.42
CA LYS A 241 -13.25 -6.77 -14.83
C LYS A 241 -12.52 -5.65 -15.56
N ALA A 242 -13.01 -4.41 -15.44
CA ALA A 242 -12.40 -3.26 -16.11
C ALA A 242 -10.97 -2.99 -15.61
N MET A 243 -10.71 -3.07 -14.30
CA MET A 243 -9.37 -2.92 -13.74
C MET A 243 -8.41 -4.02 -14.21
N THR A 244 -8.90 -5.25 -14.38
CA THR A 244 -8.11 -6.38 -14.90
C THR A 244 -7.75 -6.15 -16.37
N GLU A 245 -8.70 -5.72 -17.20
CA GLU A 245 -8.46 -5.38 -18.60
C GLU A 245 -7.46 -4.22 -18.74
N ALA A 246 -7.63 -3.16 -17.94
CA ALA A 246 -6.71 -2.02 -17.93
C ALA A 246 -5.27 -2.42 -17.55
N LYS A 247 -5.11 -3.30 -16.54
CA LYS A 247 -3.82 -3.88 -16.16
C LYS A 247 -3.21 -4.69 -17.30
N THR A 248 -4.00 -5.51 -17.97
CA THR A 248 -3.54 -6.35 -19.09
C THR A 248 -3.01 -5.49 -20.23
N LEU A 249 -3.72 -4.41 -20.58
CA LEU A 249 -3.25 -3.45 -21.60
C LEU A 249 -1.93 -2.78 -21.18
N ALA A 250 -1.79 -2.39 -19.91
CA ALA A 250 -0.56 -1.78 -19.41
C ALA A 250 0.63 -2.73 -19.49
N LEU A 251 0.47 -3.99 -19.07
CA LEU A 251 1.52 -5.00 -19.17
C LEU A 251 1.88 -5.34 -20.63
N ALA A 252 0.91 -5.38 -21.53
CA ALA A 252 1.16 -5.55 -22.96
C ALA A 252 1.96 -4.39 -23.54
N GLN A 253 1.65 -3.14 -23.15
CA GLN A 253 2.40 -1.95 -23.56
C GLN A 253 3.83 -1.97 -22.99
N LEU A 254 4.02 -2.39 -21.75
CA LEU A 254 5.34 -2.51 -21.12
C LEU A 254 6.21 -3.56 -21.84
N ALA A 255 5.61 -4.64 -22.33
CA ALA A 255 6.27 -5.70 -23.04
C ALA A 255 6.54 -5.40 -24.55
N ASP A 256 6.02 -4.30 -25.07
CA ASP A 256 6.24 -3.89 -26.46
C ASP A 256 7.61 -3.24 -26.62
N THR A 257 8.57 -4.02 -27.08
CA THR A 257 9.97 -3.59 -27.30
C THR A 257 10.18 -2.78 -28.58
N SER A 258 9.14 -2.61 -29.43
CA SER A 258 9.24 -1.83 -30.67
C SER A 258 9.54 -0.36 -30.40
N ALA A 259 9.06 0.16 -29.27
CA ALA A 259 9.36 1.50 -28.76
C ALA A 259 9.08 1.52 -27.25
N THR A 260 10.05 1.92 -26.44
CA THR A 260 9.92 2.04 -24.97
C THR A 260 8.76 2.96 -24.62
N LYS A 261 7.80 2.45 -23.83
CA LYS A 261 6.60 3.19 -23.40
C LYS A 261 6.81 3.95 -22.08
N VAL A 262 7.91 3.68 -21.39
CA VAL A 262 8.28 4.33 -20.13
C VAL A 262 9.66 4.97 -20.26
N THR A 263 9.88 6.09 -19.56
CA THR A 263 11.15 6.83 -19.57
C THR A 263 12.12 6.22 -18.53
N LEU A 264 12.36 4.92 -18.63
CA LEU A 264 13.29 4.19 -17.78
C LEU A 264 14.21 3.34 -18.67
N PRO A 265 15.55 3.51 -18.60
CA PRO A 265 16.47 2.58 -19.26
C PRO A 265 16.39 1.20 -18.62
N PHE A 266 16.75 0.18 -19.37
CA PHE A 266 16.80 -1.23 -18.93
C PHE A 266 15.43 -1.80 -18.50
N VAL A 267 14.33 -1.25 -19.03
CA VAL A 267 12.97 -1.72 -18.68
C VAL A 267 12.72 -3.16 -19.14
N GLU A 268 13.28 -3.54 -20.28
CA GLU A 268 13.15 -4.90 -20.83
C GLU A 268 13.78 -5.93 -19.91
N GLU A 269 15.00 -5.67 -19.45
CA GLU A 269 15.73 -6.55 -18.53
C GLU A 269 15.03 -6.60 -17.16
N GLN A 270 14.48 -5.48 -16.68
CA GLN A 270 13.72 -5.45 -15.43
C GLN A 270 12.42 -6.25 -15.56
N LEU A 271 11.73 -6.16 -16.69
CA LEU A 271 10.52 -6.92 -16.96
C LEU A 271 10.83 -8.44 -17.04
N ALA A 272 11.89 -8.81 -17.76
CA ALA A 272 12.34 -10.21 -17.85
C ALA A 272 12.65 -10.76 -16.44
N ARG A 273 13.44 -10.03 -15.65
CA ARG A 273 13.79 -10.41 -14.29
C ARG A 273 12.57 -10.54 -13.36
N ALA A 274 11.57 -9.66 -13.51
CA ALA A 274 10.33 -9.75 -12.75
C ALA A 274 9.54 -11.03 -13.11
N ARG A 275 9.46 -11.36 -14.41
CA ARG A 275 8.79 -12.58 -14.88
C ARG A 275 9.51 -13.85 -14.47
N ASP A 276 10.83 -13.87 -14.57
CA ASP A 276 11.65 -15.02 -14.16
C ASP A 276 11.48 -15.34 -12.67
N LEU A 277 11.40 -14.29 -11.83
CA LEU A 277 11.27 -14.44 -10.39
C LEU A 277 9.83 -14.74 -9.94
N MET A 278 8.83 -14.04 -10.54
CA MET A 278 7.47 -13.94 -10.00
C MET A 278 6.40 -14.54 -10.93
N GLY A 279 6.78 -14.99 -12.14
CA GLY A 279 5.87 -15.49 -13.16
C GLY A 279 5.26 -14.38 -14.04
N GLU A 280 4.53 -14.80 -15.08
CA GLU A 280 3.99 -13.89 -16.10
C GLU A 280 2.97 -12.88 -15.53
N ASP A 281 2.08 -13.31 -14.62
CA ASP A 281 1.13 -12.41 -13.95
C ASP A 281 1.64 -11.97 -12.58
N PHE A 282 2.85 -11.39 -12.53
CA PHE A 282 3.46 -10.89 -11.30
C PHE A 282 2.64 -9.78 -10.62
N TRP A 283 1.72 -9.16 -11.32
CA TRP A 283 0.79 -8.15 -10.77
C TRP A 283 -0.65 -8.68 -10.72
N SER A 284 -0.84 -9.89 -10.19
CA SER A 284 -2.13 -10.57 -10.16
C SER A 284 -3.20 -9.80 -9.39
N TYR A 285 -4.45 -9.84 -9.88
CA TYR A 285 -5.65 -9.40 -9.18
C TYR A 285 -6.47 -10.61 -8.71
N GLY A 286 -7.50 -10.36 -7.90
CA GLY A 286 -8.35 -11.41 -7.34
C GLY A 286 -7.81 -12.00 -6.04
N ILE A 287 -8.70 -12.65 -5.29
CA ILE A 287 -8.39 -13.25 -3.98
C ILE A 287 -7.52 -14.49 -4.13
N ALA A 288 -7.91 -15.41 -5.03
CA ALA A 288 -7.27 -16.73 -5.14
C ALA A 288 -5.76 -16.65 -5.39
N ALA A 289 -5.34 -15.86 -6.38
CA ALA A 289 -3.94 -15.67 -6.73
C ALA A 289 -3.13 -14.90 -5.65
N ASN A 290 -3.82 -14.20 -4.74
CA ASN A 290 -3.21 -13.34 -3.73
C ASN A 290 -3.47 -13.82 -2.30
N ARG A 291 -4.07 -14.99 -2.12
CA ARG A 291 -4.44 -15.50 -0.81
C ARG A 291 -3.26 -15.52 0.17
N PRO A 292 -2.07 -16.03 -0.16
CA PRO A 292 -0.94 -16.01 0.77
C PRO A 292 -0.58 -14.59 1.24
N THR A 293 -0.56 -13.62 0.31
CA THR A 293 -0.26 -12.22 0.61
C THR A 293 -1.33 -11.57 1.47
N LEU A 294 -2.61 -11.81 1.18
CA LEU A 294 -3.73 -11.27 1.93
C LEU A 294 -3.80 -11.87 3.34
N ASP A 295 -3.65 -13.19 3.47
CA ASP A 295 -3.65 -13.87 4.77
C ASP A 295 -2.48 -13.41 5.66
N ALA A 296 -1.28 -13.28 5.09
CA ALA A 296 -0.11 -12.75 5.80
C ALA A 296 -0.35 -11.30 6.24
N PHE A 297 -0.88 -10.44 5.36
CA PHE A 297 -1.21 -9.07 5.71
C PHE A 297 -2.21 -8.99 6.86
N LEU A 298 -3.33 -9.71 6.79
CA LEU A 298 -4.38 -9.69 7.80
C LEU A 298 -3.91 -10.27 9.14
N GLN A 299 -3.05 -11.28 9.10
CA GLN A 299 -2.40 -11.81 10.29
C GLN A 299 -1.51 -10.74 10.94
N GLN A 300 -0.63 -10.11 10.17
CA GLN A 300 0.27 -9.06 10.64
C GLN A 300 -0.49 -7.82 11.13
N HIS A 301 -1.51 -7.41 10.40
CA HIS A 301 -2.35 -6.27 10.77
C HIS A 301 -3.01 -6.45 12.14
N HIS A 302 -3.53 -7.65 12.42
CA HIS A 302 -4.10 -7.99 13.71
C HIS A 302 -3.04 -8.13 14.80
N ALA A 303 -1.95 -8.87 14.55
CA ALA A 303 -0.86 -9.06 15.50
C ALA A 303 -0.20 -7.75 15.94
N GLN A 304 -0.14 -6.76 15.04
CA GLN A 304 0.38 -5.41 15.31
C GLN A 304 -0.64 -4.48 16.00
N GLY A 305 -1.79 -5.00 16.44
CA GLY A 305 -2.80 -4.29 17.20
C GLY A 305 -3.68 -3.32 16.41
N LEU A 306 -3.63 -3.37 15.06
CA LEU A 306 -4.36 -2.42 14.20
C LEU A 306 -5.83 -2.77 14.00
N SER A 307 -6.21 -4.03 14.10
CA SER A 307 -7.59 -4.50 14.03
C SER A 307 -7.97 -5.29 15.28
N SER A 308 -9.17 -5.05 15.78
CA SER A 308 -9.72 -5.71 16.98
C SER A 308 -9.90 -7.22 16.83
N ARG A 309 -10.01 -7.69 15.58
CA ARG A 309 -10.11 -9.09 15.21
C ARG A 309 -9.36 -9.35 13.90
N ARG A 310 -8.93 -10.58 13.70
CA ARG A 310 -8.37 -11.00 12.42
C ARG A 310 -9.52 -11.17 11.42
N LEU A 311 -9.46 -10.43 10.32
CA LEU A 311 -10.36 -10.59 9.18
C LEU A 311 -9.88 -11.68 8.24
N THR A 312 -10.79 -12.18 7.39
CA THR A 312 -10.46 -13.02 6.24
C THR A 312 -10.49 -12.21 4.95
N PRO A 313 -9.84 -12.65 3.87
CA PRO A 313 -9.93 -11.98 2.58
C PRO A 313 -11.36 -11.81 2.07
N GLU A 314 -12.23 -12.79 2.33
CA GLU A 314 -13.63 -12.77 1.93
C GLU A 314 -14.43 -11.66 2.64
N GLU A 315 -14.07 -11.30 3.86
CA GLU A 315 -14.69 -10.19 4.60
C GLU A 315 -14.28 -8.81 4.06
N LEU A 316 -13.12 -8.71 3.39
CA LEU A 316 -12.66 -7.46 2.80
C LEU A 316 -13.34 -7.16 1.46
N PHE A 317 -13.65 -8.19 0.68
CA PHE A 317 -14.05 -8.01 -0.70
C PHE A 317 -15.50 -8.43 -0.94
N HIS A 318 -16.17 -7.71 -1.86
CA HIS A 318 -17.56 -7.96 -2.18
C HIS A 318 -17.75 -9.37 -2.77
N PRO A 319 -18.80 -10.12 -2.39
CA PRO A 319 -19.02 -11.51 -2.84
C PRO A 319 -19.01 -11.70 -4.36
N SER A 320 -19.49 -10.72 -5.15
CA SER A 320 -19.43 -10.80 -6.62
C SER A 320 -18.02 -10.78 -7.21
N THR A 321 -16.97 -10.61 -6.37
CA THR A 321 -15.56 -10.57 -6.78
C THR A 321 -14.75 -11.75 -6.23
N HIS A 322 -15.39 -12.70 -5.53
CA HIS A 322 -14.68 -13.82 -4.89
C HIS A 322 -14.23 -14.87 -5.90
N GLU A 323 -15.01 -15.08 -6.95
CA GLU A 323 -14.68 -16.03 -8.02
C GLU A 323 -14.02 -15.30 -9.19
N ALA A 324 -13.03 -15.95 -9.80
CA ALA A 324 -12.45 -15.44 -11.03
C ALA A 324 -13.52 -15.52 -12.15
N PHE A 325 -13.73 -14.40 -12.87
CA PHE A 325 -14.54 -14.46 -14.08
C PHE A 325 -13.83 -15.35 -15.09
N LEU A 326 -14.43 -16.49 -15.44
CA LEU A 326 -14.11 -17.21 -16.67
C LEU A 326 -14.61 -16.34 -17.83
N ILE A 327 -13.70 -15.70 -18.55
CA ILE A 327 -13.98 -15.01 -19.80
C ILE A 327 -13.83 -16.03 -20.94
#